data_de755f56a865ded9d0f03332d7edb0b6
#
_entry.id   de755f56a865ded9d0f03332d7edb0b6
#
_cell.length_a   1.000
_cell.length_b   1.000
_cell.length_c   1.000
_cell.angle_alpha   90.00
_cell.angle_beta   90.00
_cell.angle_gamma   90.00
#
_symmetry.space_group_name_H-M   'P 1'
#
loop_
_entity.id
_entity.type
_entity.pdbx_description
1 polymer ?
#
loop_
_entity_poly.entity_id
_entity_poly.type
_entity_poly.pdbx_seq_one_letter_code
_entity_poly.pdbx_strand_id
1 'polypeptide(L)'
;MLPLTPDNNYTATILFCGGSNRQNNEWNPERFEIISLPADNTCVRITPDGDKKWHDDAKLPEGRTMGNFIFLPDGTIFLVNGGGVGTSGYGTQSWTVGDSYADQPRLSPLIYYPSNQTFSRAGLGKSTVPRLYHSSAILVPDGSVFIAGSNPHPDYVVETTYPTEYRTERFYPWYYSMRRPEPNGLLSQLGYGGSYFNVTLSKDDMNGDPNTNAPLTKAIILRTGFSTHAINMGQRYLELQTSYTINLDGTVTLHVSQLPPNANIFAPGPAVIHIVVAGVPSVGKIIMVGSGVIGTQVVNAVENLPSSGVQSLPSTTTTTSGNSNSGKKKGTAAPQRRVVGGALASVGVAMFAAAMSSFLA
;
A
#
# COMPACT_ATOMS: atom_id res chain seq x y z
N MET A 1 6.97 6.23 -6.72
CA MET A 1 5.61 6.43 -7.32
C MET A 1 4.58 6.01 -6.29
N LEU A 2 3.50 6.76 -6.13
CA LEU A 2 2.42 6.44 -5.20
C LEU A 2 1.55 5.27 -5.70
N PRO A 3 0.65 4.71 -4.86
CA PRO A 3 -0.25 3.63 -5.27
C PRO A 3 -1.06 3.95 -6.53
N LEU A 4 -1.13 2.99 -7.43
CA LEU A 4 -1.99 3.05 -8.63
C LEU A 4 -3.32 2.37 -8.30
N THR A 5 -4.42 3.09 -8.42
CA THR A 5 -5.74 2.64 -8.03
C THR A 5 -6.77 2.92 -9.12
N PRO A 6 -7.92 2.22 -9.13
CA PRO A 6 -9.02 2.56 -10.02
C PRO A 6 -9.48 4.01 -9.88
N ASP A 7 -9.49 4.55 -8.66
CA ASP A 7 -9.98 5.90 -8.35
C ASP A 7 -9.12 7.00 -8.99
N ASN A 8 -7.81 6.78 -9.15
CA ASN A 8 -6.93 7.70 -9.87
C ASN A 8 -6.72 7.31 -11.33
N ASN A 9 -7.54 6.40 -11.85
CA ASN A 9 -7.44 5.85 -13.21
C ASN A 9 -6.01 5.35 -13.54
N TYR A 10 -5.36 4.76 -12.54
CA TYR A 10 -3.96 4.29 -12.61
C TYR A 10 -2.95 5.36 -13.04
N THR A 11 -3.27 6.62 -12.81
CA THR A 11 -2.39 7.74 -13.14
C THR A 11 -1.22 7.80 -12.17
N ALA A 12 -0.01 7.85 -12.71
CA ALA A 12 1.22 7.85 -11.91
C ALA A 12 1.43 9.20 -11.24
N THR A 13 1.58 9.20 -9.92
CA THR A 13 2.09 10.33 -9.13
C THR A 13 3.40 9.95 -8.47
N ILE A 14 4.42 10.78 -8.61
CA ILE A 14 5.77 10.55 -8.09
C ILE A 14 5.95 11.44 -6.86
N LEU A 15 6.36 10.83 -5.75
CA LEU A 15 6.66 11.51 -4.49
C LEU A 15 8.18 11.50 -4.27
N PHE A 16 8.76 12.64 -3.91
CA PHE A 16 10.13 12.79 -3.44
C PHE A 16 10.13 13.40 -2.06
N CYS A 17 10.93 12.87 -1.14
CA CYS A 17 11.09 13.39 0.20
C CYS A 17 12.55 13.36 0.62
N GLY A 18 13.00 14.41 1.27
CA GLY A 18 14.33 14.47 1.85
C GLY A 18 15.44 14.52 0.82
N GLY A 19 16.57 13.89 1.15
CA GLY A 19 17.78 13.95 0.35
C GLY A 19 18.74 15.02 0.85
N SER A 20 19.78 15.30 0.06
CA SER A 20 20.79 16.31 0.37
C SER A 20 20.83 17.35 -0.74
N ASN A 21 20.64 18.63 -0.38
CA ASN A 21 20.69 19.73 -1.32
C ASN A 21 22.15 20.16 -1.54
N ARG A 22 22.80 19.55 -2.53
CA ARG A 22 24.18 19.86 -2.90
C ARG A 22 24.22 20.84 -4.07
N GLN A 23 25.02 21.90 -3.91
CA GLN A 23 25.31 22.83 -4.99
C GLN A 23 26.44 22.30 -5.90
N ASN A 24 26.56 22.80 -7.13
CA ASN A 24 27.55 22.30 -8.08
C ASN A 24 29.00 22.40 -7.57
N ASN A 25 29.33 23.43 -6.78
CA ASN A 25 30.66 23.61 -6.21
C ASN A 25 30.96 22.67 -5.02
N GLU A 26 29.95 22.00 -4.48
CA GLU A 26 30.04 21.07 -3.34
C GLU A 26 30.23 19.60 -3.79
N TRP A 27 30.33 19.35 -5.10
CA TRP A 27 30.56 18.02 -5.63
C TRP A 27 32.01 17.54 -5.58
N ASN A 28 32.92 18.34 -5.07
CA ASN A 28 34.29 17.92 -4.87
C ASN A 28 34.53 17.54 -3.40
N PRO A 29 34.56 16.21 -3.07
CA PRO A 29 34.73 15.73 -1.68
C PRO A 29 36.10 16.09 -1.08
N GLU A 30 37.10 16.43 -1.89
CA GLU A 30 38.41 16.89 -1.40
C GLU A 30 38.37 18.34 -0.86
N ARG A 31 37.35 19.11 -1.23
CA ARG A 31 37.24 20.54 -0.91
C ARG A 31 36.03 20.92 -0.08
N PHE A 32 35.12 19.96 0.11
CA PHE A 32 33.85 20.21 0.79
C PHE A 32 33.50 19.08 1.75
N GLU A 33 33.28 19.41 3.00
CA GLU A 33 32.85 18.47 4.04
C GLU A 33 31.37 18.10 3.84
N ILE A 34 31.12 17.01 3.15
CA ILE A 34 29.77 16.56 2.78
C ILE A 34 28.89 16.32 4.01
N ILE A 35 29.45 15.82 5.10
CA ILE A 35 28.71 15.59 6.36
C ILE A 35 28.25 16.90 7.04
N SER A 36 28.73 18.07 6.60
CA SER A 36 28.22 19.35 7.06
C SER A 36 26.85 19.72 6.50
N LEU A 37 26.41 19.03 5.40
CA LEU A 37 25.12 19.28 4.78
C LEU A 37 23.99 18.65 5.58
N PRO A 38 23.03 19.40 6.11
CA PRO A 38 21.82 18.84 6.70
C PRO A 38 20.98 18.15 5.62
N ALA A 39 20.38 17.01 5.95
CA ALA A 39 19.39 16.40 5.10
C ALA A 39 18.11 17.23 5.07
N ASP A 40 17.49 17.32 3.91
CA ASP A 40 16.22 18.02 3.73
C ASP A 40 15.06 17.25 4.37
N ASN A 41 14.02 17.95 4.78
CA ASN A 41 12.79 17.40 5.31
C ASN A 41 11.56 17.69 4.44
N THR A 42 11.73 18.35 3.30
CA THR A 42 10.62 18.64 2.38
C THR A 42 10.20 17.40 1.60
N CYS A 43 8.92 17.36 1.25
CA CYS A 43 8.39 16.42 0.27
C CYS A 43 7.68 17.19 -0.83
N VAL A 44 7.84 16.72 -2.05
CA VAL A 44 7.16 17.26 -3.24
C VAL A 44 6.64 16.11 -4.10
N ARG A 45 5.57 16.36 -4.83
CA ARG A 45 4.99 15.38 -5.75
C ARG A 45 4.67 16.01 -7.11
N ILE A 46 4.66 15.18 -8.13
CA ILE A 46 4.27 15.53 -9.49
C ILE A 46 3.44 14.41 -10.09
N THR A 47 2.42 14.80 -10.86
CA THR A 47 1.62 13.87 -11.69
C THR A 47 1.94 14.19 -13.16
N PRO A 48 2.87 13.45 -13.81
CA PRO A 48 3.37 13.78 -15.14
C PRO A 48 2.30 13.79 -16.23
N ASP A 49 1.27 12.92 -16.10
CA ASP A 49 0.14 12.85 -17.02
C ASP A 49 -1.07 13.69 -16.57
N GLY A 50 -0.92 14.44 -15.46
CA GLY A 50 -1.90 15.39 -14.95
C GLY A 50 -1.52 16.83 -15.28
N ASP A 51 -1.44 17.68 -14.26
CA ASP A 51 -1.11 19.10 -14.41
C ASP A 51 0.38 19.39 -14.67
N LYS A 52 1.25 18.37 -14.49
CA LYS A 52 2.71 18.41 -14.74
C LYS A 52 3.46 19.43 -13.87
N LYS A 53 2.90 19.80 -12.73
CA LYS A 53 3.49 20.74 -11.78
C LYS A 53 3.93 20.03 -10.52
N TRP A 54 4.98 20.56 -9.90
CA TRP A 54 5.39 20.17 -8.57
C TRP A 54 4.45 20.80 -7.54
N HIS A 55 4.01 19.99 -6.60
CA HIS A 55 3.20 20.39 -5.46
C HIS A 55 3.90 19.99 -4.18
N ASP A 56 3.82 20.83 -3.17
CA ASP A 56 4.27 20.47 -1.83
C ASP A 56 3.43 19.33 -1.26
N ASP A 57 4.09 18.50 -0.47
CA ASP A 57 3.47 17.43 0.32
C ASP A 57 3.86 17.61 1.80
N ALA A 58 3.34 16.73 2.68
CA ALA A 58 3.69 16.78 4.10
C ALA A 58 5.19 16.66 4.30
N LYS A 59 5.76 17.54 5.13
CA LYS A 59 7.18 17.49 5.48
C LYS A 59 7.47 16.30 6.39
N LEU A 60 8.66 15.73 6.22
CA LEU A 60 9.21 14.79 7.20
C LEU A 60 9.38 15.51 8.55
N PRO A 61 9.14 14.84 9.69
CA PRO A 61 9.39 15.44 11.01
C PRO A 61 10.84 15.86 11.24
N GLU A 62 11.77 15.27 10.48
CA GLU A 62 13.20 15.55 10.51
C GLU A 62 13.82 15.27 9.13
N GLY A 63 14.89 15.96 8.79
CA GLY A 63 15.63 15.72 7.56
C GLY A 63 16.14 14.28 7.46
N ARG A 64 16.04 13.70 6.26
CA ARG A 64 16.45 12.32 6.01
C ARG A 64 17.03 12.18 4.61
N THR A 65 18.27 11.71 4.52
CA THR A 65 18.87 11.23 3.28
C THR A 65 18.90 9.70 3.28
N MET A 66 18.92 9.06 2.12
CA MET A 66 18.98 7.60 1.94
C MET A 66 17.84 6.82 2.64
N GLY A 67 16.68 7.42 2.89
CA GLY A 67 15.52 6.71 3.43
C GLY A 67 14.92 5.75 2.42
N ASN A 68 14.50 4.58 2.88
CA ASN A 68 13.82 3.58 2.07
C ASN A 68 12.31 3.71 2.26
N PHE A 69 11.58 4.01 1.19
CA PHE A 69 10.13 3.96 1.15
C PHE A 69 9.67 2.57 0.69
N ILE A 70 8.88 1.88 1.51
CA ILE A 70 8.41 0.52 1.26
C ILE A 70 6.88 0.50 1.29
N PHE A 71 6.24 0.10 0.19
CA PHE A 71 4.81 -0.12 0.17
C PHE A 71 4.40 -1.20 1.15
N LEU A 72 3.34 -0.94 1.92
CA LEU A 72 2.64 -1.94 2.70
C LEU A 72 1.33 -2.33 1.98
N PRO A 73 0.84 -3.57 2.15
CA PRO A 73 -0.36 -4.04 1.45
C PRO A 73 -1.63 -3.25 1.78
N ASP A 74 -1.69 -2.57 2.94
CA ASP A 74 -2.81 -1.71 3.33
C ASP A 74 -2.85 -0.35 2.60
N GLY A 75 -1.88 -0.09 1.69
CA GLY A 75 -1.77 1.14 0.91
C GLY A 75 -0.96 2.24 1.58
N THR A 76 -0.49 2.03 2.81
CA THR A 76 0.46 2.94 3.47
C THR A 76 1.89 2.70 3.01
N ILE A 77 2.80 3.62 3.33
CA ILE A 77 4.21 3.52 2.93
C ILE A 77 5.08 3.65 4.19
N PHE A 78 5.88 2.64 4.44
CA PHE A 78 6.85 2.61 5.53
C PHE A 78 8.15 3.26 5.09
N LEU A 79 8.64 4.24 5.89
CA LEU A 79 9.93 4.91 5.68
C LEU A 79 10.90 4.54 6.81
N VAL A 80 12.03 3.99 6.44
CA VAL A 80 13.06 3.49 7.37
C VAL A 80 14.47 3.81 6.86
N ASN A 81 15.47 3.65 7.70
CA ASN A 81 16.89 3.89 7.42
C ASN A 81 17.23 5.36 7.11
N GLY A 82 18.48 5.61 6.76
CA GLY A 82 19.01 6.89 6.32
C GLY A 82 19.68 7.72 7.41
N GLY A 83 20.24 8.84 7.01
CA GLY A 83 20.98 9.78 7.84
C GLY A 83 20.35 11.16 7.92
N GLY A 84 20.76 11.95 8.92
CA GLY A 84 20.29 13.31 9.11
C GLY A 84 21.18 14.37 8.47
N VAL A 85 22.38 13.99 8.07
CA VAL A 85 23.34 14.86 7.38
C VAL A 85 24.09 14.06 6.32
N GLY A 86 24.67 14.77 5.37
CA GLY A 86 25.51 14.19 4.32
C GLY A 86 24.73 13.60 3.17
N THR A 87 25.33 12.62 2.50
CA THR A 87 24.76 11.97 1.31
C THR A 87 25.16 10.49 1.24
N SER A 88 24.67 9.77 0.23
CA SER A 88 25.12 8.41 -0.05
C SER A 88 26.55 8.39 -0.54
N GLY A 89 27.32 7.39 -0.10
CA GLY A 89 28.70 7.20 -0.48
C GLY A 89 29.63 6.96 0.70
N TYR A 90 30.89 6.78 0.36
CA TYR A 90 31.97 6.56 1.32
C TYR A 90 33.30 7.05 0.74
N GLY A 91 34.29 7.23 1.62
CA GLY A 91 35.66 7.60 1.27
C GLY A 91 36.50 7.80 2.51
N THR A 92 37.78 8.13 2.30
CA THR A 92 38.81 8.23 3.34
C THR A 92 39.21 9.68 3.66
N GLN A 93 38.35 10.66 3.33
CA GLN A 93 38.60 12.06 3.65
C GLN A 93 38.58 12.27 5.16
N SER A 94 39.33 13.26 5.64
CA SER A 94 39.47 13.54 7.09
C SER A 94 38.16 13.91 7.80
N TRP A 95 37.14 14.36 7.05
CA TRP A 95 35.82 14.73 7.57
C TRP A 95 34.82 13.57 7.58
N THR A 96 35.14 12.40 7.00
CA THR A 96 34.22 11.25 7.00
C THR A 96 34.06 10.67 8.40
N VAL A 97 32.93 10.03 8.65
CA VAL A 97 32.64 9.36 9.92
C VAL A 97 32.76 7.84 9.70
N GLY A 98 33.90 7.27 10.04
CA GLY A 98 34.19 5.85 9.75
C GLY A 98 33.95 5.54 8.26
N ASP A 99 34.58 6.29 7.37
CA ASP A 99 34.45 6.29 5.91
C ASP A 99 33.08 6.78 5.36
N SER A 100 32.03 6.87 6.17
CA SER A 100 30.69 7.28 5.69
C SER A 100 30.66 8.76 5.29
N TYR A 101 30.00 9.05 4.17
CA TYR A 101 29.63 10.41 3.74
C TYR A 101 28.35 10.92 4.40
N ALA A 102 27.75 10.13 5.31
CA ALA A 102 26.57 10.53 6.07
C ALA A 102 26.71 10.20 7.53
N ASP A 103 25.98 10.94 8.37
CA ASP A 103 25.96 10.79 9.82
C ASP A 103 24.54 11.02 10.39
N GLN A 104 24.40 10.96 11.70
CA GLN A 104 23.13 11.11 12.41
C GLN A 104 22.07 10.10 11.95
N PRO A 105 22.29 8.79 12.13
CA PRO A 105 21.36 7.74 11.66
C PRO A 105 19.92 8.00 12.13
N ARG A 106 18.98 7.91 11.23
CA ARG A 106 17.54 8.07 11.50
C ARG A 106 16.93 6.76 11.97
N LEU A 107 17.03 6.51 13.27
CA LEU A 107 16.63 5.25 13.91
C LEU A 107 15.11 5.09 14.07
N SER A 108 14.35 6.20 14.01
CA SER A 108 12.89 6.19 14.16
C SER A 108 12.23 6.11 12.79
N PRO A 109 11.48 5.02 12.49
CA PRO A 109 10.75 4.91 11.24
C PRO A 109 9.50 5.81 11.21
N LEU A 110 8.86 5.87 10.04
CA LEU A 110 7.62 6.62 9.79
C LEU A 110 6.68 5.77 8.95
N ILE A 111 5.38 5.98 9.11
CA ILE A 111 4.36 5.59 8.13
C ILE A 111 3.87 6.85 7.42
N TYR A 112 3.88 6.83 6.11
CA TYR A 112 3.21 7.83 5.28
C TYR A 112 1.86 7.31 4.81
N TYR A 113 0.85 8.16 4.93
CA TYR A 113 -0.53 7.91 4.52
C TYR A 113 -0.83 8.70 3.25
N PRO A 114 -0.81 8.07 2.05
CA PRO A 114 -1.01 8.80 0.80
C PRO A 114 -2.40 9.46 0.68
N SER A 115 -3.41 8.91 1.36
CA SER A 115 -4.80 9.38 1.30
C SER A 115 -5.02 10.76 1.92
N ASN A 116 -4.26 11.10 2.95
CA ASN A 116 -4.35 12.37 3.67
C ASN A 116 -3.02 13.12 3.75
N GLN A 117 -1.97 12.61 3.08
CA GLN A 117 -0.65 13.23 2.99
C GLN A 117 -0.04 13.55 4.36
N THR A 118 0.00 12.56 5.24
CA THR A 118 0.56 12.74 6.59
C THR A 118 1.59 11.68 6.92
N PHE A 119 2.55 12.05 7.78
CA PHE A 119 3.49 11.11 8.40
C PHE A 119 3.11 10.85 9.86
N SER A 120 3.29 9.62 10.33
CA SER A 120 3.09 9.24 11.72
C SER A 120 4.20 8.34 12.24
N ARG A 121 4.51 8.47 13.53
CA ARG A 121 5.35 7.54 14.31
C ARG A 121 4.56 6.78 15.37
N ALA A 122 3.26 7.00 15.44
CA ALA A 122 2.42 6.40 16.47
C ALA A 122 2.50 4.86 16.39
N GLY A 123 2.81 4.23 17.51
CA GLY A 123 2.92 2.78 17.61
C GLY A 123 4.18 2.16 16.98
N LEU A 124 5.12 2.96 16.49
CA LEU A 124 6.36 2.46 15.88
C LEU A 124 7.50 2.38 16.89
N GLY A 125 8.19 1.24 16.93
CA GLY A 125 9.44 1.07 17.67
C GLY A 125 10.59 1.84 17.03
N LYS A 126 11.62 2.12 17.82
CA LYS A 126 12.88 2.73 17.38
C LYS A 126 13.92 1.65 17.19
N SER A 127 14.62 1.63 16.06
CA SER A 127 15.79 0.78 15.84
C SER A 127 16.96 1.22 16.75
N THR A 128 17.86 0.31 17.03
CA THR A 128 19.17 0.58 17.66
C THR A 128 20.32 0.41 16.69
N VAL A 129 20.03 0.07 15.43
CA VAL A 129 21.02 -0.26 14.40
C VAL A 129 21.13 0.90 13.40
N PRO A 130 22.29 1.61 13.34
CA PRO A 130 22.56 2.58 12.30
C PRO A 130 22.53 1.92 10.92
N ARG A 131 21.72 2.50 9.98
CA ARG A 131 21.64 2.00 8.62
C ARG A 131 21.73 3.17 7.65
N LEU A 132 22.93 3.36 7.11
CA LEU A 132 23.30 4.42 6.19
C LEU A 132 23.49 3.85 4.78
N TYR A 133 24.59 4.16 4.12
CA TYR A 133 24.86 3.71 2.76
C TYR A 133 24.92 2.18 2.65
N HIS A 134 24.41 1.63 1.56
CA HIS A 134 24.22 0.20 1.30
C HIS A 134 23.25 -0.51 2.28
N SER A 135 22.43 0.23 3.02
CA SER A 135 21.30 -0.38 3.73
C SER A 135 20.17 -0.75 2.77
N SER A 136 19.35 -1.70 3.17
CA SER A 136 18.21 -2.15 2.38
C SER A 136 17.00 -2.45 3.25
N ALA A 137 15.82 -2.32 2.66
CA ALA A 137 14.56 -2.77 3.21
C ALA A 137 13.67 -3.32 2.10
N ILE A 138 12.91 -4.38 2.37
CA ILE A 138 12.03 -5.00 1.38
C ILE A 138 10.79 -5.59 2.06
N LEU A 139 9.62 -5.40 1.43
CA LEU A 139 8.41 -6.10 1.82
C LEU A 139 8.55 -7.59 1.49
N VAL A 140 8.18 -8.44 2.43
CA VAL A 140 8.13 -9.90 2.22
C VAL A 140 6.66 -10.37 2.13
N PRO A 141 6.40 -11.57 1.55
CA PRO A 141 5.03 -11.98 1.24
C PRO A 141 4.07 -12.03 2.43
N ASP A 142 4.58 -12.24 3.65
CA ASP A 142 3.72 -12.21 4.85
C ASP A 142 3.27 -10.81 5.28
N GLY A 143 3.68 -9.76 4.54
CA GLY A 143 3.32 -8.38 4.79
C GLY A 143 4.17 -7.67 5.83
N SER A 144 5.24 -8.30 6.35
CA SER A 144 6.26 -7.63 7.16
C SER A 144 7.37 -7.05 6.28
N VAL A 145 8.24 -6.20 6.83
CA VAL A 145 9.38 -5.64 6.12
C VAL A 145 10.68 -6.19 6.70
N PHE A 146 11.50 -6.79 5.85
CA PHE A 146 12.86 -7.23 6.19
C PHE A 146 13.83 -6.07 5.96
N ILE A 147 14.70 -5.80 6.94
CA ILE A 147 15.63 -4.69 6.95
C ILE A 147 17.03 -5.23 7.25
N ALA A 148 18.01 -4.86 6.43
CA ALA A 148 19.37 -5.39 6.54
C ALA A 148 20.40 -4.41 5.99
N GLY A 149 21.68 -4.75 6.14
CA GLY A 149 22.80 -4.04 5.56
C GLY A 149 23.09 -2.70 6.23
N SER A 150 23.96 -2.02 5.70
CA SER A 150 24.70 -0.78 5.85
C SER A 150 26.18 -1.10 5.76
N ASN A 151 26.84 -0.59 4.75
CA ASN A 151 28.30 -0.76 4.58
C ASN A 151 28.89 0.46 3.87
N PRO A 152 29.25 1.53 4.58
CA PRO A 152 29.88 2.69 3.97
C PRO A 152 31.41 2.48 3.81
N HIS A 153 31.81 1.34 3.28
CA HIS A 153 33.20 0.96 3.05
C HIS A 153 33.40 0.27 1.71
N PRO A 154 34.60 0.27 1.17
CA PRO A 154 34.91 -0.49 -0.06
C PRO A 154 34.86 -2.00 0.14
N ASP A 155 35.09 -2.48 1.37
CA ASP A 155 35.13 -3.88 1.75
C ASP A 155 34.55 -4.07 3.16
N TYR A 156 34.79 -5.23 3.76
CA TYR A 156 34.40 -5.58 5.12
C TYR A 156 35.25 -4.88 6.17
N VAL A 157 34.62 -4.06 7.02
CA VAL A 157 35.26 -3.34 8.13
C VAL A 157 34.40 -3.45 9.38
N VAL A 158 34.99 -3.78 10.53
CA VAL A 158 34.26 -3.95 11.80
C VAL A 158 34.66 -2.97 12.90
N GLU A 159 35.92 -2.51 12.90
CA GLU A 159 36.44 -1.63 13.94
C GLU A 159 36.35 -0.15 13.53
N THR A 160 35.13 0.36 13.41
CA THR A 160 34.86 1.72 13.00
C THR A 160 33.51 2.20 13.55
N THR A 161 33.21 3.49 13.41
CA THR A 161 31.95 4.10 13.89
C THR A 161 30.72 3.49 13.20
N TYR A 162 30.79 3.23 11.90
CA TYR A 162 29.73 2.57 11.13
C TYR A 162 30.28 1.31 10.46
N PRO A 163 30.37 0.20 11.20
CA PRO A 163 30.92 -1.05 10.67
C PRO A 163 30.04 -1.64 9.57
N THR A 164 30.57 -2.60 8.82
CA THR A 164 29.76 -3.45 7.96
C THR A 164 28.69 -4.13 8.82
N GLU A 165 27.43 -3.83 8.58
CA GLU A 165 26.32 -4.24 9.44
C GLU A 165 25.70 -5.56 8.94
N TYR A 166 25.77 -6.60 9.76
CA TYR A 166 25.22 -7.93 9.48
C TYR A 166 23.93 -8.24 10.22
N ARG A 167 23.59 -7.44 11.24
CA ARG A 167 22.33 -7.64 11.96
C ARG A 167 21.15 -7.37 11.03
N THR A 168 20.11 -8.16 11.16
CA THR A 168 18.86 -7.98 10.46
C THR A 168 17.76 -7.59 11.43
N GLU A 169 16.79 -6.83 10.94
CA GLU A 169 15.60 -6.46 11.68
C GLU A 169 14.37 -6.83 10.86
N ARG A 170 13.25 -7.01 11.54
CA ARG A 170 11.97 -7.25 10.90
C ARG A 170 10.95 -6.30 11.49
N PHE A 171 10.35 -5.49 10.65
CA PHE A 171 9.24 -4.63 11.04
C PHE A 171 7.93 -5.34 10.79
N TYR A 172 7.09 -5.38 11.83
CA TYR A 172 5.76 -5.95 11.80
C TYR A 172 4.74 -4.81 11.85
N PRO A 173 4.01 -4.53 10.75
CA PRO A 173 2.98 -3.51 10.73
C PRO A 173 1.81 -3.84 11.66
N TRP A 174 0.99 -2.85 11.98
CA TRP A 174 -0.13 -2.95 12.92
C TRP A 174 -1.08 -4.13 12.65
N TYR A 175 -1.31 -4.45 11.37
CA TYR A 175 -2.19 -5.54 10.95
C TYR A 175 -1.59 -6.93 11.19
N TYR A 176 -0.31 -7.03 11.50
CA TYR A 176 0.37 -8.33 11.62
C TYR A 176 -0.15 -9.17 12.79
N SER A 177 -0.59 -8.52 13.86
CA SER A 177 -1.22 -9.17 15.02
C SER A 177 -2.72 -9.40 14.87
N MET A 178 -3.33 -8.91 13.78
CA MET A 178 -4.75 -9.10 13.50
C MET A 178 -5.02 -10.47 12.89
N ARG A 179 -6.26 -10.96 12.99
CA ARG A 179 -6.68 -12.12 12.20
C ARG A 179 -6.58 -11.76 10.71
N ARG A 180 -5.75 -12.49 10.00
CA ARG A 180 -5.49 -12.26 8.58
C ARG A 180 -6.55 -12.99 7.74
N PRO A 181 -7.13 -12.38 6.70
CA PRO A 181 -8.01 -13.08 5.77
C PRO A 181 -7.31 -14.25 5.08
N GLU A 182 -8.05 -15.33 4.83
CA GLU A 182 -7.59 -16.54 4.16
C GLU A 182 -8.37 -16.76 2.85
N PRO A 183 -8.11 -15.92 1.81
CA PRO A 183 -8.86 -15.94 0.57
C PRO A 183 -8.67 -17.24 -0.19
N ASN A 184 -9.77 -17.83 -0.70
CA ASN A 184 -9.74 -18.98 -1.58
C ASN A 184 -10.05 -18.57 -3.03
N GLY A 185 -9.36 -19.14 -4.02
CA GLY A 185 -9.55 -18.82 -5.44
C GLY A 185 -8.53 -17.85 -6.04
N LEU A 186 -7.48 -17.47 -5.30
CA LEU A 186 -6.40 -16.65 -5.86
C LEU A 186 -5.69 -17.38 -7.00
N LEU A 187 -5.57 -16.74 -8.16
CA LEU A 187 -4.84 -17.25 -9.31
C LEU A 187 -3.32 -17.28 -9.03
N SER A 188 -2.58 -18.10 -9.79
CA SER A 188 -1.10 -18.11 -9.78
C SER A 188 -0.50 -17.24 -10.87
N GLN A 189 -1.31 -16.83 -11.83
CA GLN A 189 -0.93 -15.95 -12.93
C GLN A 189 -2.07 -14.98 -13.24
N LEU A 190 -1.74 -13.72 -13.52
CA LEU A 190 -2.67 -12.69 -13.95
C LEU A 190 -2.25 -12.14 -15.31
N GLY A 191 -3.23 -11.91 -16.19
CA GLY A 191 -3.04 -11.32 -17.51
C GLY A 191 -3.34 -9.81 -17.54
N TYR A 192 -3.21 -9.22 -18.71
CA TYR A 192 -3.59 -7.84 -19.01
C TYR A 192 -4.96 -7.82 -19.70
N GLY A 193 -5.99 -7.37 -18.98
CA GLY A 193 -7.38 -7.52 -19.38
C GLY A 193 -7.82 -8.99 -19.38
N GLY A 194 -9.01 -9.27 -19.92
CA GLY A 194 -9.62 -10.59 -19.95
C GLY A 194 -10.69 -10.76 -18.88
N SER A 195 -11.08 -12.01 -18.65
CA SER A 195 -12.14 -12.36 -17.70
C SER A 195 -11.70 -12.15 -16.27
N TYR A 196 -12.62 -11.60 -15.45
CA TYR A 196 -12.42 -11.51 -14.02
C TYR A 196 -12.39 -12.91 -13.36
N PHE A 197 -11.92 -12.98 -12.13
CA PHE A 197 -11.93 -14.20 -11.33
C PHE A 197 -12.58 -13.95 -9.97
N ASN A 198 -13.02 -15.02 -9.33
CA ASN A 198 -13.71 -14.96 -8.06
C ASN A 198 -12.79 -15.43 -6.93
N VAL A 199 -12.84 -14.71 -5.82
CA VAL A 199 -12.18 -15.06 -4.57
C VAL A 199 -13.24 -15.18 -3.49
N THR A 200 -13.26 -16.30 -2.79
CA THR A 200 -14.20 -16.53 -1.69
C THR A 200 -13.54 -16.18 -0.37
N LEU A 201 -14.24 -15.40 0.43
CA LEU A 201 -13.89 -15.03 1.80
C LEU A 201 -14.92 -15.63 2.75
N SER A 202 -14.47 -16.30 3.80
CA SER A 202 -15.34 -16.79 4.86
C SER A 202 -15.92 -15.62 5.66
N LYS A 203 -16.95 -15.89 6.46
CA LYS A 203 -17.50 -14.88 7.36
C LYS A 203 -16.44 -14.32 8.33
N ASP A 204 -15.56 -15.20 8.81
CA ASP A 204 -14.48 -14.80 9.73
C ASP A 204 -13.41 -13.94 9.04
N ASP A 205 -13.20 -14.09 7.73
CA ASP A 205 -12.28 -13.27 6.95
C ASP A 205 -12.74 -11.81 6.84
N MET A 206 -14.04 -11.58 7.04
CA MET A 206 -14.58 -10.23 6.92
C MET A 206 -14.22 -9.31 8.11
N ASN A 207 -13.59 -9.84 9.18
CA ASN A 207 -13.17 -9.06 10.35
C ASN A 207 -14.32 -8.22 10.95
N GLY A 208 -15.56 -8.74 10.93
CA GLY A 208 -16.75 -8.07 11.39
C GLY A 208 -17.96 -8.29 10.46
N ASP A 209 -18.81 -7.28 10.34
CA ASP A 209 -20.02 -7.36 9.51
C ASP A 209 -19.67 -7.33 8.01
N PRO A 210 -20.04 -8.37 7.22
CA PRO A 210 -19.84 -8.39 5.79
C PRO A 210 -20.46 -7.20 5.04
N ASN A 211 -21.61 -6.68 5.49
CA ASN A 211 -22.24 -5.53 4.84
C ASN A 211 -21.41 -4.26 4.96
N THR A 212 -20.65 -4.14 6.04
CA THR A 212 -19.73 -3.00 6.26
C THR A 212 -18.40 -3.22 5.54
N ASN A 213 -17.82 -4.42 5.58
CA ASN A 213 -16.44 -4.65 5.19
C ASN A 213 -16.27 -5.17 3.76
N ALA A 214 -17.31 -5.77 3.13
CA ALA A 214 -17.23 -6.15 1.72
C ALA A 214 -16.98 -4.95 0.77
N PRO A 215 -17.64 -3.79 0.95
CA PRO A 215 -17.35 -2.59 0.16
C PRO A 215 -15.92 -2.04 0.33
N LEU A 216 -15.26 -2.35 1.44
CA LEU A 216 -13.90 -1.91 1.77
C LEU A 216 -12.82 -2.94 1.40
N THR A 217 -13.26 -4.07 0.80
CA THR A 217 -12.34 -5.15 0.43
C THR A 217 -11.65 -4.85 -0.88
N LYS A 218 -10.32 -5.01 -0.90
CA LYS A 218 -9.46 -4.70 -2.05
C LYS A 218 -8.62 -5.91 -2.45
N ALA A 219 -8.31 -5.99 -3.73
CA ALA A 219 -7.29 -6.90 -4.26
C ALA A 219 -6.08 -6.09 -4.70
N ILE A 220 -4.91 -6.36 -4.08
CA ILE A 220 -3.70 -5.57 -4.26
C ILE A 220 -2.60 -6.44 -4.85
N ILE A 221 -1.93 -5.93 -5.87
CA ILE A 221 -0.72 -6.55 -6.43
C ILE A 221 0.47 -5.67 -6.09
N LEU A 222 1.49 -6.27 -5.51
CA LEU A 222 2.72 -5.59 -5.14
C LEU A 222 3.93 -6.22 -5.85
N ARG A 223 4.75 -5.37 -6.45
CA ARG A 223 6.15 -5.70 -6.73
C ARG A 223 7.00 -5.10 -5.64
N THR A 224 7.76 -5.94 -4.95
CA THR A 224 8.52 -5.52 -3.77
C THR A 224 9.80 -4.76 -4.12
N GLY A 225 10.23 -4.86 -5.38
CA GLY A 225 11.43 -4.18 -5.87
C GLY A 225 12.73 -4.85 -5.44
N PHE A 226 13.80 -4.10 -5.49
CA PHE A 226 15.14 -4.47 -5.04
C PHE A 226 15.85 -3.23 -4.49
N SER A 227 16.89 -3.43 -3.69
CA SER A 227 17.65 -2.33 -3.11
C SER A 227 19.04 -2.26 -3.73
N THR A 228 19.48 -1.05 -4.07
CA THR A 228 20.86 -0.73 -4.43
C THR A 228 21.19 0.69 -3.97
N HIS A 229 22.43 0.92 -3.47
CA HIS A 229 22.90 2.24 -3.03
C HIS A 229 21.98 2.91 -2.00
N ALA A 230 21.41 2.12 -1.08
CA ALA A 230 20.42 2.54 -0.10
C ALA A 230 19.11 3.09 -0.69
N ILE A 231 18.76 2.70 -1.91
CA ILE A 231 17.51 3.11 -2.58
C ILE A 231 16.74 1.85 -2.96
N ASN A 232 15.46 1.78 -2.63
CA ASN A 232 14.57 0.73 -3.11
C ASN A 232 14.03 1.12 -4.50
N MET A 233 14.25 0.24 -5.47
CA MET A 233 13.89 0.44 -6.88
C MET A 233 12.91 -0.62 -7.35
N GLY A 234 12.15 -0.29 -8.40
CA GLY A 234 11.25 -1.23 -9.07
C GLY A 234 9.99 -1.58 -8.28
N GLN A 235 9.75 -0.97 -7.13
CA GLN A 235 8.50 -1.16 -6.40
C GLN A 235 7.30 -0.68 -7.21
N ARG A 236 6.21 -1.43 -7.13
CA ARG A 236 4.93 -1.07 -7.72
C ARG A 236 3.79 -1.56 -6.83
N TYR A 237 2.85 -0.68 -6.53
CA TYR A 237 1.58 -1.00 -5.90
C TYR A 237 0.47 -0.78 -6.91
N LEU A 238 -0.38 -1.79 -7.11
CA LEU A 238 -1.54 -1.73 -8.00
C LEU A 238 -2.75 -2.31 -7.29
N GLU A 239 -3.82 -1.53 -7.19
CA GLU A 239 -5.14 -1.99 -6.77
C GLU A 239 -5.93 -2.44 -8.00
N LEU A 240 -6.45 -3.65 -7.99
CA LEU A 240 -7.34 -4.15 -9.06
C LEU A 240 -8.77 -3.65 -8.83
N GLN A 241 -9.54 -3.52 -9.90
CA GLN A 241 -10.98 -3.30 -9.78
C GLN A 241 -11.63 -4.50 -9.12
N THR A 242 -12.53 -4.24 -8.19
CA THR A 242 -13.29 -5.27 -7.48
C THR A 242 -14.77 -4.93 -7.40
N SER A 243 -15.60 -5.96 -7.36
CA SER A 243 -16.97 -5.91 -6.89
C SER A 243 -17.25 -7.12 -6.00
N TYR A 244 -18.38 -7.20 -5.35
CA TYR A 244 -18.64 -8.25 -4.38
C TYR A 244 -20.07 -8.76 -4.41
N THR A 245 -20.25 -10.01 -3.99
CA THR A 245 -21.55 -10.60 -3.66
C THR A 245 -21.50 -11.14 -2.24
N ILE A 246 -22.35 -10.61 -1.34
CA ILE A 246 -22.54 -11.19 -0.01
C ILE A 246 -23.52 -12.35 -0.17
N ASN A 247 -23.08 -13.55 0.13
CA ASN A 247 -23.87 -14.78 -0.01
C ASN A 247 -24.82 -14.97 1.17
N LEU A 248 -25.88 -15.78 1.00
CA LEU A 248 -26.89 -16.06 2.03
C LEU A 248 -26.31 -16.73 3.28
N ASP A 249 -25.21 -17.44 3.14
CA ASP A 249 -24.49 -18.10 4.24
C ASP A 249 -23.52 -17.18 4.98
N GLY A 250 -23.44 -15.90 4.58
CA GLY A 250 -22.57 -14.90 5.16
C GLY A 250 -21.13 -14.90 4.64
N THR A 251 -20.78 -15.78 3.69
CA THR A 251 -19.53 -15.68 2.94
C THR A 251 -19.59 -14.52 1.94
N VAL A 252 -18.43 -14.07 1.46
CA VAL A 252 -18.36 -13.03 0.42
C VAL A 252 -17.61 -13.58 -0.79
N THR A 253 -18.22 -13.45 -1.96
CA THR A 253 -17.54 -13.64 -3.24
C THR A 253 -17.05 -12.29 -3.72
N LEU A 254 -15.73 -12.10 -3.72
CA LEU A 254 -15.08 -10.94 -4.30
C LEU A 254 -14.79 -11.23 -5.78
N HIS A 255 -15.33 -10.44 -6.68
CA HIS A 255 -15.05 -10.49 -8.11
C HIS A 255 -13.87 -9.55 -8.37
N VAL A 256 -12.80 -10.07 -8.96
CA VAL A 256 -11.54 -9.35 -9.13
C VAL A 256 -11.17 -9.29 -10.61
N SER A 257 -10.93 -8.07 -11.13
CA SER A 257 -10.45 -7.90 -12.50
C SER A 257 -9.03 -8.47 -12.70
N GLN A 258 -8.68 -8.75 -13.94
CA GLN A 258 -7.27 -8.85 -14.33
C GLN A 258 -6.59 -7.48 -14.23
N LEU A 259 -5.26 -7.42 -14.51
CA LEU A 259 -4.57 -6.12 -14.61
C LEU A 259 -5.21 -5.25 -15.70
N PRO A 260 -5.08 -3.93 -15.59
CA PRO A 260 -5.42 -3.02 -16.70
C PRO A 260 -4.78 -3.50 -18.03
N PRO A 261 -5.45 -3.31 -19.18
CA PRO A 261 -4.98 -3.81 -20.48
C PRO A 261 -3.79 -3.00 -21.03
N ASN A 262 -2.82 -2.72 -20.18
CA ASN A 262 -1.62 -1.95 -20.49
C ASN A 262 -0.43 -2.43 -19.62
N ALA A 263 0.49 -3.17 -20.24
CA ALA A 263 1.65 -3.72 -19.54
C ALA A 263 2.64 -2.65 -18.99
N ASN A 264 2.53 -1.40 -19.42
CA ASN A 264 3.35 -0.31 -18.89
C ASN A 264 2.91 0.13 -17.47
N ILE A 265 1.63 -0.10 -17.12
CA ILE A 265 1.12 0.21 -15.77
C ILE A 265 1.77 -0.70 -14.73
N PHE A 266 1.90 -1.99 -15.06
CA PHE A 266 2.57 -2.98 -14.21
C PHE A 266 3.30 -3.98 -15.11
N ALA A 267 4.63 -3.92 -15.16
CA ALA A 267 5.45 -4.74 -16.04
C ALA A 267 5.26 -6.25 -15.76
N PRO A 268 5.49 -7.15 -16.75
CA PRO A 268 5.44 -8.59 -16.52
C PRO A 268 6.52 -9.06 -15.54
N GLY A 269 6.30 -10.23 -14.94
CA GLY A 269 7.21 -10.85 -13.98
C GLY A 269 6.58 -11.16 -12.63
N PRO A 270 7.35 -11.64 -11.64
CA PRO A 270 6.83 -12.03 -10.33
C PRO A 270 6.28 -10.84 -9.54
N ALA A 271 5.20 -11.09 -8.81
CA ALA A 271 4.56 -10.14 -7.92
C ALA A 271 3.89 -10.88 -6.75
N VAL A 272 3.37 -10.14 -5.78
CA VAL A 272 2.63 -10.70 -4.64
C VAL A 272 1.22 -10.13 -4.66
N ILE A 273 0.20 -11.00 -4.60
CA ILE A 273 -1.19 -10.58 -4.46
C ILE A 273 -1.64 -10.70 -3.01
N HIS A 274 -2.35 -9.69 -2.53
CA HIS A 274 -3.02 -9.68 -1.23
C HIS A 274 -4.50 -9.34 -1.40
N ILE A 275 -5.36 -9.95 -0.58
CA ILE A 275 -6.71 -9.46 -0.37
C ILE A 275 -6.70 -8.69 0.95
N VAL A 276 -7.19 -7.46 0.92
CA VAL A 276 -7.19 -6.55 2.08
C VAL A 276 -8.62 -6.31 2.51
N VAL A 277 -8.99 -6.74 3.70
CA VAL A 277 -10.34 -6.56 4.27
C VAL A 277 -10.26 -5.58 5.43
N ALA A 278 -10.95 -4.46 5.32
CA ALA A 278 -10.94 -3.39 6.33
C ALA A 278 -9.51 -2.97 6.77
N GLY A 279 -8.57 -2.88 5.81
CA GLY A 279 -7.18 -2.53 6.05
C GLY A 279 -6.28 -3.69 6.49
N VAL A 280 -6.82 -4.87 6.78
CA VAL A 280 -6.04 -6.06 7.17
C VAL A 280 -5.76 -6.91 5.93
N PRO A 281 -4.50 -7.04 5.48
CA PRO A 281 -4.15 -7.84 4.31
C PRO A 281 -4.07 -9.34 4.65
N SER A 282 -4.42 -10.20 3.71
CA SER A 282 -4.08 -11.63 3.74
C SER A 282 -2.56 -11.85 3.75
N VAL A 283 -2.09 -13.05 4.07
CA VAL A 283 -0.76 -13.46 3.64
C VAL A 283 -0.71 -13.40 2.12
N GLY A 284 0.37 -12.84 1.57
CA GLY A 284 0.50 -12.66 0.14
C GLY A 284 0.84 -13.96 -0.58
N LYS A 285 0.21 -14.16 -1.73
CA LYS A 285 0.53 -15.25 -2.67
C LYS A 285 1.46 -14.72 -3.75
N ILE A 286 2.59 -15.38 -3.97
CA ILE A 286 3.46 -15.08 -5.12
C ILE A 286 2.74 -15.52 -6.40
N ILE A 287 2.68 -14.63 -7.37
CA ILE A 287 2.03 -14.83 -8.65
C ILE A 287 2.96 -14.39 -9.80
N MET A 288 2.63 -14.82 -11.00
CA MET A 288 3.24 -14.34 -12.23
C MET A 288 2.30 -13.35 -12.92
N VAL A 289 2.84 -12.19 -13.33
CA VAL A 289 2.13 -11.18 -14.13
C VAL A 289 2.53 -11.32 -15.60
N GLY A 290 1.54 -11.37 -16.48
CA GLY A 290 1.73 -11.51 -17.92
C GLY A 290 2.47 -12.80 -18.26
N SER A 291 3.33 -12.75 -19.27
CA SER A 291 4.19 -13.88 -19.67
C SER A 291 5.35 -14.16 -18.70
N GLY A 292 5.57 -13.29 -17.74
CA GLY A 292 6.74 -13.32 -16.85
C GLY A 292 8.02 -12.74 -17.47
N VAL A 293 8.03 -12.47 -18.75
CA VAL A 293 9.21 -12.00 -19.53
C VAL A 293 8.96 -10.60 -20.07
N ILE A 294 9.97 -9.73 -19.97
CA ILE A 294 9.94 -8.39 -20.57
C ILE A 294 9.79 -8.51 -22.10
N GLY A 295 8.85 -7.78 -22.66
CA GLY A 295 8.54 -7.79 -24.10
C GLY A 295 7.05 -7.59 -24.35
N THR A 296 6.63 -7.83 -25.60
CA THR A 296 5.23 -7.72 -26.00
C THR A 296 4.37 -8.70 -25.21
N GLN A 297 3.28 -8.20 -24.63
CA GLN A 297 2.34 -8.99 -23.85
C GLN A 297 1.03 -9.18 -24.61
N VAL A 298 0.37 -10.30 -24.34
CA VAL A 298 -1.02 -10.51 -24.77
C VAL A 298 -1.91 -9.58 -23.95
N VAL A 299 -2.72 -8.79 -24.62
CA VAL A 299 -3.69 -7.87 -24.02
C VAL A 299 -5.08 -8.25 -24.51
N ASN A 300 -5.99 -8.52 -23.58
CA ASN A 300 -7.37 -8.91 -23.86
C ASN A 300 -8.35 -7.76 -23.54
N ALA A 301 -9.54 -7.81 -24.12
CA ALA A 301 -10.62 -6.91 -23.73
C ALA A 301 -11.01 -7.17 -22.27
N VAL A 302 -11.25 -6.08 -21.50
CA VAL A 302 -11.65 -6.19 -20.10
C VAL A 302 -13.10 -6.63 -20.02
N GLU A 303 -13.36 -7.70 -19.26
CA GLU A 303 -14.73 -8.10 -18.92
C GLU A 303 -15.25 -7.25 -17.75
N ASN A 304 -16.51 -6.82 -17.86
CA ASN A 304 -17.16 -6.06 -16.79
C ASN A 304 -17.38 -6.94 -15.56
N LEU A 305 -17.10 -6.39 -14.39
CA LEU A 305 -17.41 -7.03 -13.12
C LEU A 305 -18.94 -7.08 -12.91
N PRO A 306 -19.46 -8.11 -12.23
CA PRO A 306 -20.84 -8.10 -11.72
C PRO A 306 -21.10 -6.89 -10.82
N SER A 307 -22.32 -6.44 -10.72
CA SER A 307 -22.70 -5.39 -9.77
C SER A 307 -22.55 -5.89 -8.34
N SER A 308 -21.99 -5.05 -7.47
CA SER A 308 -21.92 -5.35 -6.04
C SER A 308 -23.30 -5.46 -5.42
N GLY A 309 -23.48 -6.42 -4.49
CA GLY A 309 -24.76 -6.60 -3.83
C GLY A 309 -24.82 -7.75 -2.83
N VAL A 310 -26.02 -7.95 -2.30
CA VAL A 310 -26.35 -9.04 -1.41
C VAL A 310 -27.21 -10.04 -2.18
N GLN A 311 -26.88 -11.32 -2.10
CA GLN A 311 -27.68 -12.39 -2.70
C GLN A 311 -29.08 -12.41 -2.08
N SER A 312 -30.12 -12.37 -2.90
CA SER A 312 -31.51 -12.54 -2.46
C SER A 312 -32.01 -13.95 -2.80
N LEU A 313 -32.88 -14.49 -1.93
CA LEU A 313 -33.60 -15.72 -2.26
C LEU A 313 -34.44 -15.49 -3.52
N PRO A 314 -34.53 -16.46 -4.43
CA PRO A 314 -35.45 -16.38 -5.55
C PRO A 314 -36.86 -16.15 -5.01
N SER A 315 -37.53 -15.08 -5.46
CA SER A 315 -38.95 -14.89 -5.13
C SER A 315 -39.73 -16.08 -5.72
N THR A 316 -40.21 -16.96 -4.87
CA THR A 316 -41.18 -17.99 -5.28
C THR A 316 -42.46 -17.26 -5.69
N THR A 317 -42.60 -16.99 -6.97
CA THR A 317 -43.89 -16.54 -7.53
C THR A 317 -44.81 -17.74 -7.44
N THR A 318 -45.60 -17.82 -6.37
CA THR A 318 -46.71 -18.75 -6.31
C THR A 318 -47.73 -18.28 -7.32
N THR A 319 -47.72 -18.86 -8.51
CA THR A 319 -48.81 -18.73 -9.46
C THR A 319 -50.03 -19.44 -8.87
N THR A 320 -50.78 -18.74 -8.06
CA THR A 320 -52.15 -19.18 -7.74
C THR A 320 -52.99 -19.02 -9.02
N SER A 321 -53.24 -20.13 -9.69
CA SER A 321 -54.25 -20.20 -10.75
C SER A 321 -55.61 -19.96 -10.08
N GLY A 322 -55.97 -18.71 -9.96
CA GLY A 322 -57.33 -18.29 -9.51
C GLY A 322 -58.29 -18.43 -10.66
N ASN A 323 -59.16 -19.36 -10.52
CA ASN A 323 -60.35 -19.55 -11.37
C ASN A 323 -61.25 -18.29 -11.23
N SER A 324 -61.40 -17.56 -12.33
CA SER A 324 -62.23 -16.33 -12.38
C SER A 324 -63.69 -16.70 -12.28
N ASN A 325 -64.36 -16.26 -11.23
CA ASN A 325 -65.81 -16.14 -11.23
C ASN A 325 -66.22 -14.66 -11.02
N SER A 326 -66.94 -14.15 -12.01
CA SER A 326 -67.37 -12.78 -12.12
C SER A 326 -68.38 -12.37 -11.04
N GLY A 327 -68.10 -11.24 -10.40
CA GLY A 327 -69.05 -10.57 -9.53
C GLY A 327 -68.79 -9.08 -9.45
N LYS A 328 -69.52 -8.30 -10.23
CA LYS A 328 -69.57 -6.84 -10.17
C LYS A 328 -70.04 -6.36 -8.80
N LYS A 329 -69.28 -5.52 -8.07
CA LYS A 329 -69.85 -4.50 -7.18
C LYS A 329 -68.98 -3.22 -7.21
N LYS A 330 -69.69 -2.12 -7.41
CA LYS A 330 -69.25 -0.73 -7.34
C LYS A 330 -68.92 -0.33 -5.90
N GLY A 331 -67.96 0.60 -5.75
CA GLY A 331 -68.07 1.52 -4.61
C GLY A 331 -66.74 1.98 -4.03
N THR A 332 -66.52 3.27 -4.23
CA THR A 332 -65.92 4.32 -3.38
C THR A 332 -64.41 4.42 -3.22
N ALA A 333 -63.93 5.53 -3.74
CA ALA A 333 -62.64 6.15 -3.51
C ALA A 333 -62.53 6.68 -2.05
N ALA A 334 -61.37 6.60 -1.49
CA ALA A 334 -60.93 7.44 -0.36
C ALA A 334 -59.39 7.65 -0.40
N PRO A 335 -58.84 8.70 0.20
CA PRO A 335 -57.90 9.57 -0.45
C PRO A 335 -56.43 9.34 -0.14
N GLN A 336 -55.59 9.83 -1.04
CA GLN A 336 -54.14 9.97 -0.89
C GLN A 336 -53.76 10.80 0.35
N ARG A 337 -52.83 10.30 1.14
CA ARG A 337 -52.09 11.09 2.12
C ARG A 337 -50.66 11.25 1.68
N ARG A 338 -50.36 12.48 1.24
CA ARG A 338 -48.99 12.99 1.08
C ARG A 338 -48.33 13.02 2.46
N VAL A 339 -47.14 12.54 2.56
CA VAL A 339 -46.22 12.87 3.66
C VAL A 339 -44.99 13.56 3.06
N VAL A 340 -44.84 14.79 3.49
CA VAL A 340 -43.77 15.71 3.17
C VAL A 340 -42.59 15.43 4.15
N GLY A 341 -41.42 15.49 3.61
CA GLY A 341 -40.11 15.83 4.10
C GLY A 341 -39.75 15.71 5.58
N GLY A 342 -38.52 15.33 5.79
CA GLY A 342 -37.85 15.49 7.08
C GLY A 342 -36.42 14.98 7.13
N ALA A 343 -35.53 15.93 6.96
CA ALA A 343 -34.25 16.11 7.66
C ALA A 343 -33.13 15.03 7.62
N LEU A 344 -32.02 15.47 7.04
CA LEU A 344 -30.66 14.96 7.24
C LEU A 344 -30.29 14.92 8.74
N ALA A 345 -29.76 13.79 9.17
CA ALA A 345 -29.00 13.70 10.41
C ALA A 345 -27.57 13.26 10.09
N SER A 346 -26.63 14.15 10.34
CA SER A 346 -25.20 13.92 10.35
C SER A 346 -24.83 13.01 11.53
N VAL A 347 -24.21 11.87 11.25
CA VAL A 347 -23.61 11.01 12.31
C VAL A 347 -22.11 11.26 12.34
N GLY A 348 -21.65 11.84 13.43
CA GLY A 348 -20.25 12.05 13.73
C GLY A 348 -19.51 10.73 13.99
N VAL A 349 -18.33 10.62 13.44
CA VAL A 349 -17.39 9.53 13.70
C VAL A 349 -16.77 9.76 15.09
N ALA A 350 -17.05 8.88 16.03
CA ALA A 350 -16.36 8.80 17.31
C ALA A 350 -15.09 7.97 17.17
N MET A 351 -13.93 8.62 17.37
CA MET A 351 -12.65 7.94 17.54
C MET A 351 -12.61 7.23 18.90
N PHE A 352 -12.45 5.91 18.88
CA PHE A 352 -12.05 5.16 20.06
C PHE A 352 -10.52 5.11 20.13
N ALA A 353 -9.95 5.84 21.08
CA ALA A 353 -8.57 5.65 21.51
C ALA A 353 -8.58 4.53 22.58
N ALA A 354 -8.06 3.36 22.24
CA ALA A 354 -7.78 2.32 23.23
C ALA A 354 -6.30 2.41 23.61
N ALA A 355 -6.03 2.82 24.84
CA ALA A 355 -4.74 2.71 25.50
C ALA A 355 -4.45 1.23 25.81
N MET A 356 -3.28 0.72 25.40
CA MET A 356 -2.69 -0.47 25.98
C MET A 356 -1.29 -0.15 26.48
N SER A 357 -1.16 -0.17 27.79
CA SER A 357 0.10 -0.15 28.53
C SER A 357 0.76 -1.54 28.54
N SER A 358 2.08 -1.49 28.31
CA SER A 358 3.17 -2.35 28.79
C SER A 358 2.90 -3.82 29.16
N PHE A 359 3.73 -4.71 28.55
CA PHE A 359 4.50 -5.71 29.34
C PHE A 359 5.81 -6.03 28.64
N LEU A 360 6.91 -5.85 29.41
CA LEU A 360 8.24 -6.35 29.15
C LEU A 360 8.31 -7.85 29.47
N ALA A 361 8.91 -8.62 28.61
CA ALA A 361 9.83 -9.72 28.94
C ALA A 361 10.67 -10.02 27.66
#